data_16ec2942e358efe47274628fe6b97a70
#
_entry.id   16ec2942e358efe47274628fe6b97a70
#
_cell.length_a   1.000
_cell.length_b   1.000
_cell.length_c   1.000
_cell.angle_alpha   90.00
_cell.angle_beta   90.00
_cell.angle_gamma   90.00
#
_symmetry.space_group_name_H-M   'P 1'
#
loop_
_entity.id
_entity.type
_entity.pdbx_description
1 polymer ?
#
loop_
_entity_poly.entity_id
_entity_poly.type
_entity_poly.pdbx_seq_one_letter_code
_entity_poly.pdbx_strand_id
1 'polypeptide(L)'
;MKRIPIYIIALILCLASTSCKRRPLTTADYMVILNIEIEKEIVNYEVEKDPSLMRCIFYDSESGAFVTQAFLPPTGGQVSLIPSREYDVLVYNFDTESTWLEDENWFHKIYASTSLIPDSFRTKLRSRATKGDKEDIVYDPDHLFVGRLNDVFIPARGVDAPPVILNVTCETVVESWILEARTVTGKENIGTIAAVITSLSESNKIGPNIRSDEFVTVYFDNQVIDENGLLTARFNTFGWHPGITEPQVLSLVFTDIAGNGHVYNFDVSNQFPDNKEQIIRIETEIDIPKPETSGDGGFVPKVDEWDEINTDILI
;
A
#
# COMPACT_ATOMS: atom_id res chain seq x y z
N MET A 1 -52.49 53.64 46.29
CA MET A 1 -51.92 53.46 44.92
C MET A 1 -50.77 52.47 44.98
N LYS A 2 -50.91 51.44 44.27
CA LYS A 2 -50.31 50.19 43.97
C LYS A 2 -48.78 50.17 43.97
N ARG A 3 -48.16 49.63 45.08
CA ARG A 3 -46.71 49.32 45.12
C ARG A 3 -46.32 47.91 44.66
N ILE A 4 -47.29 47.21 44.08
CA ILE A 4 -47.14 45.85 43.63
C ILE A 4 -46.19 45.66 42.39
N PRO A 5 -46.04 46.60 41.44
CA PRO A 5 -45.17 46.33 40.27
C PRO A 5 -43.67 46.30 40.55
N ILE A 6 -43.22 46.99 41.59
CA ILE A 6 -41.78 47.06 41.90
C ILE A 6 -41.26 45.72 42.46
N TYR A 7 -42.05 45.06 43.31
CA TYR A 7 -41.65 43.77 43.90
C TYR A 7 -41.67 42.64 42.79
N ILE A 8 -42.58 42.74 41.83
CA ILE A 8 -42.65 41.81 40.70
C ILE A 8 -41.42 41.98 39.79
N ILE A 9 -41.02 43.23 39.54
CA ILE A 9 -39.80 43.51 38.74
C ILE A 9 -38.53 43.05 39.49
N ALA A 10 -38.44 43.29 40.81
CA ALA A 10 -37.33 42.81 41.61
C ALA A 10 -37.27 41.27 41.65
N LEU A 11 -38.39 40.58 41.74
CA LEU A 11 -38.47 39.13 41.73
C LEU A 11 -38.03 38.55 40.37
N ILE A 12 -38.45 39.19 39.26
CA ILE A 12 -38.04 38.78 37.89
C ILE A 12 -36.55 39.02 37.69
N LEU A 13 -35.97 40.13 38.22
CA LEU A 13 -34.53 40.37 38.16
C LEU A 13 -33.74 39.35 39.01
N CYS A 14 -34.23 38.95 40.17
CA CYS A 14 -33.60 37.92 41.01
C CYS A 14 -33.67 36.54 40.35
N LEU A 15 -34.74 36.19 39.63
CA LEU A 15 -34.87 34.95 38.88
C LEU A 15 -34.01 34.94 37.62
N ALA A 16 -33.80 36.09 36.98
CA ALA A 16 -32.91 36.22 35.82
C ALA A 16 -31.42 36.11 36.23
N SER A 17 -31.03 36.46 37.44
CA SER A 17 -29.65 36.35 37.93
C SER A 17 -29.25 34.94 38.35
N THR A 18 -30.21 34.02 38.54
CA THR A 18 -29.93 32.60 38.78
C THR A 18 -29.90 31.75 37.51
N SER A 19 -30.26 32.38 36.37
CA SER A 19 -30.24 31.71 35.08
C SER A 19 -28.82 31.60 34.56
N CYS A 20 -28.37 30.40 34.47
CA CYS A 20 -27.22 29.94 33.70
C CYS A 20 -25.84 30.35 34.23
N LYS A 21 -25.41 29.73 35.33
CA LYS A 21 -24.08 29.16 35.26
C LYS A 21 -24.14 28.12 34.12
N ARG A 22 -23.95 28.59 32.87
CA ARG A 22 -23.51 27.69 31.83
C ARG A 22 -22.29 26.99 32.42
N ARG A 23 -22.41 25.70 32.71
CA ARG A 23 -21.22 24.88 32.84
C ARG A 23 -20.40 25.24 31.62
N PRO A 24 -19.14 25.67 31.74
CA PRO A 24 -18.31 25.74 30.58
C PRO A 24 -18.45 24.36 29.94
N LEU A 25 -18.78 24.32 28.65
CA LEU A 25 -18.58 23.16 27.79
C LEU A 25 -17.05 23.02 27.61
N THR A 26 -16.34 22.92 28.71
CA THR A 26 -15.06 22.28 28.71
C THR A 26 -15.40 20.80 28.61
N THR A 27 -15.65 20.34 27.41
CA THR A 27 -15.09 19.05 27.04
C THR A 27 -13.63 19.21 27.46
N ALA A 28 -13.27 18.67 28.61
CA ALA A 28 -11.88 18.55 28.96
C ALA A 28 -11.29 17.72 27.81
N ASP A 29 -10.58 18.40 26.91
CA ASP A 29 -9.87 17.74 25.82
C ASP A 29 -8.86 16.83 26.47
N TYR A 30 -9.19 15.54 26.52
CA TYR A 30 -8.31 14.56 27.14
C TYR A 30 -7.16 14.34 26.19
N MET A 31 -6.03 14.83 26.62
CA MET A 31 -4.77 14.66 25.93
C MET A 31 -4.32 13.20 26.04
N VAL A 32 -4.17 12.59 24.91
CA VAL A 32 -3.57 11.26 24.73
C VAL A 32 -2.22 11.46 24.04
N ILE A 33 -1.19 10.79 24.53
CA ILE A 33 0.11 10.73 23.87
C ILE A 33 0.18 9.44 23.11
N LEU A 34 0.37 9.52 21.81
CA LEU A 34 0.60 8.38 20.93
C LEU A 34 2.09 8.29 20.63
N ASN A 35 2.75 7.22 21.07
CA ASN A 35 4.11 6.89 20.70
C ASN A 35 4.06 5.90 19.53
N ILE A 36 4.73 6.23 18.44
CA ILE A 36 4.77 5.42 17.22
C ILE A 36 6.18 4.85 17.08
N GLU A 37 6.26 3.56 16.84
CA GLU A 37 7.47 2.85 16.46
C GLU A 37 7.27 2.23 15.07
N ILE A 38 8.23 2.42 14.18
CA ILE A 38 8.18 1.88 12.82
C ILE A 38 9.13 0.70 12.73
N GLU A 39 8.63 -0.44 12.25
CA GLU A 39 9.43 -1.62 11.97
C GLU A 39 10.57 -1.30 10.99
N LYS A 40 11.79 -1.76 11.30
CA LYS A 40 12.98 -1.55 10.48
C LYS A 40 13.48 -2.80 9.79
N GLU A 41 13.12 -3.97 10.33
CA GLU A 41 13.61 -5.26 9.84
C GLU A 41 12.59 -5.86 8.86
N ILE A 42 12.67 -5.45 7.60
CA ILE A 42 11.78 -5.92 6.52
C ILE A 42 12.60 -6.78 5.56
N VAL A 43 12.06 -7.93 5.18
CA VAL A 43 12.72 -8.84 4.22
C VAL A 43 12.89 -8.12 2.88
N ASN A 44 14.10 -8.17 2.34
CA ASN A 44 14.49 -7.57 1.05
C ASN A 44 14.25 -6.06 0.93
N TYR A 45 14.00 -5.36 2.02
CA TYR A 45 13.79 -3.92 2.00
C TYR A 45 14.54 -3.23 3.14
N GLU A 46 15.23 -2.17 2.80
CA GLU A 46 15.90 -1.31 3.77
C GLU A 46 15.15 0.01 3.90
N VAL A 47 14.73 0.33 5.12
CA VAL A 47 14.10 1.61 5.41
C VAL A 47 15.20 2.69 5.48
N GLU A 48 15.52 3.26 4.32
CA GLU A 48 16.55 4.30 4.22
C GLU A 48 16.15 5.58 4.97
N LYS A 49 14.87 5.88 4.98
CA LYS A 49 14.31 7.08 5.62
C LYS A 49 12.97 6.76 6.25
N ASP A 50 12.76 7.23 7.48
CA ASP A 50 11.46 7.15 8.13
C ASP A 50 10.41 7.94 7.33
N PRO A 51 9.13 7.49 7.34
CA PRO A 51 8.04 8.26 6.79
C PRO A 51 8.05 9.69 7.32
N SER A 52 7.70 10.64 6.48
CA SER A 52 7.69 12.05 6.87
C SER A 52 6.47 12.42 7.71
N LEU A 53 5.38 11.70 7.55
CA LEU A 53 4.10 11.97 8.18
C LEU A 53 3.33 10.68 8.43
N MET A 54 2.74 10.57 9.64
CA MET A 54 1.82 9.50 10.01
C MET A 54 0.41 10.05 10.16
N ARG A 55 -0.56 9.40 9.56
CA ARG A 55 -1.97 9.67 9.78
C ARG A 55 -2.51 8.71 10.83
N CYS A 56 -3.17 9.26 11.84
CA CYS A 56 -3.77 8.50 12.93
C CYS A 56 -5.28 8.70 12.87
N ILE A 57 -6.03 7.64 12.64
CA ILE A 57 -7.49 7.67 12.62
C ILE A 57 -8.01 6.94 13.83
N PHE A 58 -9.02 7.53 14.46
CA PHE A 58 -9.71 6.96 15.60
C PHE A 58 -11.14 6.64 15.20
N TYR A 59 -11.49 5.38 15.36
CA TYR A 59 -12.81 4.86 15.07
C TYR A 59 -13.53 4.52 16.39
N ASP A 60 -14.83 4.57 16.39
CA ASP A 60 -15.64 4.04 17.47
C ASP A 60 -15.60 2.51 17.44
N SER A 61 -15.15 1.84 18.49
CA SER A 61 -14.89 0.40 18.45
C SER A 61 -16.16 -0.44 18.32
N GLU A 62 -17.33 0.05 18.78
CA GLU A 62 -18.60 -0.66 18.64
C GLU A 62 -19.11 -0.64 17.20
N SER A 63 -19.05 0.51 16.55
CA SER A 63 -19.60 0.69 15.19
C SER A 63 -18.56 0.56 14.08
N GLY A 64 -17.28 0.73 14.40
CA GLY A 64 -16.19 0.86 13.41
C GLY A 64 -16.21 2.17 12.63
N ALA A 65 -17.06 3.13 13.02
CA ALA A 65 -17.22 4.40 12.31
C ALA A 65 -16.13 5.41 12.66
N PHE A 66 -15.71 6.21 11.69
CA PHE A 66 -14.77 7.33 11.87
C PHE A 66 -15.25 8.29 12.94
N VAL A 67 -14.35 8.66 13.86
CA VAL A 67 -14.62 9.68 14.92
C VAL A 67 -13.76 10.91 14.69
N THR A 68 -12.45 10.74 14.62
CA THR A 68 -11.49 11.84 14.45
C THR A 68 -10.18 11.35 13.88
N GLN A 69 -9.33 12.28 13.49
CA GLN A 69 -7.99 11.97 12.97
C GLN A 69 -6.97 13.01 13.42
N ALA A 70 -5.70 12.63 13.36
CA ALA A 70 -4.57 13.52 13.57
C ALA A 70 -3.45 13.17 12.56
N PHE A 71 -2.62 14.18 12.25
CA PHE A 71 -1.38 13.98 11.50
C PHE A 71 -0.22 14.24 12.46
N LEU A 72 0.66 13.27 12.59
CA LEU A 72 1.74 13.25 13.56
C LEU A 72 3.09 12.96 12.90
N PRO A 73 4.19 13.40 13.50
CA PRO A 73 5.52 12.90 13.13
C PRO A 73 5.62 11.38 13.27
N PRO A 74 6.60 10.73 12.64
CA PRO A 74 6.78 9.27 12.71
C PRO A 74 7.06 8.74 14.11
N THR A 75 7.44 9.60 15.06
CA THR A 75 7.63 9.26 16.47
C THR A 75 6.36 9.40 17.31
N GLY A 76 5.28 9.89 16.71
CA GLY A 76 4.01 10.15 17.42
C GLY A 76 3.83 11.58 17.90
N GLY A 77 2.91 11.77 18.83
CA GLY A 77 2.56 13.09 19.35
C GLY A 77 1.31 13.10 20.21
N GLN A 78 0.74 14.28 20.37
CA GLN A 78 -0.44 14.51 21.21
C GLN A 78 -1.72 14.58 20.38
N VAL A 79 -2.76 13.91 20.86
CA VAL A 79 -4.09 13.91 20.24
C VAL A 79 -5.14 14.13 21.32
N SER A 80 -6.18 14.90 21.00
CA SER A 80 -7.33 15.12 21.88
C SER A 80 -8.45 14.15 21.53
N LEU A 81 -8.89 13.34 22.51
CA LEU A 81 -9.96 12.36 22.34
C LEU A 81 -11.09 12.62 23.33
N ILE A 82 -12.29 12.15 22.99
CA ILE A 82 -13.45 12.19 23.90
C ILE A 82 -13.29 11.08 24.94
N PRO A 83 -13.38 11.38 26.24
CA PRO A 83 -13.25 10.39 27.30
C PRO A 83 -14.49 9.51 27.45
N SER A 84 -14.35 8.45 28.25
CA SER A 84 -15.40 7.45 28.52
C SER A 84 -15.91 6.78 27.25
N ARG A 85 -14.99 6.50 26.32
CA ARG A 85 -15.26 5.90 25.03
C ARG A 85 -14.16 4.92 24.67
N GLU A 86 -14.50 3.90 23.91
CA GLU A 86 -13.57 2.95 23.32
C GLU A 86 -13.29 3.29 21.85
N TYR A 87 -12.06 3.12 21.46
CA TYR A 87 -11.59 3.43 20.10
C TYR A 87 -10.80 2.27 19.50
N ASP A 88 -11.03 2.03 18.22
CA ASP A 88 -10.04 1.39 17.39
C ASP A 88 -9.16 2.45 16.77
N VAL A 89 -7.84 2.26 16.88
CA VAL A 89 -6.85 3.23 16.40
C VAL A 89 -6.09 2.62 15.23
N LEU A 90 -6.05 3.34 14.13
CA LEU A 90 -5.29 3.00 12.95
C LEU A 90 -4.27 4.09 12.66
N VAL A 91 -3.00 3.70 12.56
CA VAL A 91 -1.89 4.60 12.28
C VAL A 91 -1.20 4.12 11.01
N TYR A 92 -0.97 5.00 10.04
CA TYR A 92 -0.25 4.66 8.82
C TYR A 92 0.51 5.86 8.24
N ASN A 93 1.55 5.59 7.43
CA ASN A 93 2.25 6.65 6.73
C ASN A 93 1.40 7.20 5.58
N PHE A 94 1.50 8.52 5.37
CA PHE A 94 0.67 9.27 4.42
C PHE A 94 1.52 9.96 3.33
N ASP A 95 2.68 9.41 3.04
CA ASP A 95 3.64 9.93 2.05
C ASP A 95 3.95 8.90 0.95
N THR A 96 3.01 8.02 0.67
CA THR A 96 3.07 7.07 -0.45
C THR A 96 2.73 7.75 -1.78
N GLU A 97 3.34 7.29 -2.88
CA GLU A 97 3.13 7.82 -4.24
C GLU A 97 2.21 6.94 -5.07
N SER A 98 2.42 5.62 -5.03
CA SER A 98 1.65 4.63 -5.79
C SER A 98 0.55 3.95 -4.98
N THR A 99 0.67 3.93 -3.64
CA THR A 99 -0.30 3.28 -2.75
C THR A 99 -1.40 4.25 -2.32
N TRP A 100 -2.65 3.85 -2.51
CA TRP A 100 -3.84 4.64 -2.19
C TRP A 100 -4.67 3.98 -1.10
N LEU A 101 -5.38 4.81 -0.31
CA LEU A 101 -6.29 4.33 0.72
C LEU A 101 -7.72 4.73 0.38
N GLU A 102 -8.63 3.77 0.51
CA GLU A 102 -10.05 3.94 0.23
C GLU A 102 -10.90 3.48 1.41
N ASP A 103 -12.17 3.91 1.43
CA ASP A 103 -13.15 3.58 2.48
C ASP A 103 -12.73 3.94 3.91
N GLU A 104 -11.97 5.00 4.09
CA GLU A 104 -11.39 5.47 5.36
C GLU A 104 -12.43 5.78 6.46
N ASN A 105 -13.71 5.83 6.14
CA ASN A 105 -14.78 6.12 7.11
C ASN A 105 -15.11 4.92 8.03
N TRP A 106 -14.57 3.73 7.72
CA TRP A 106 -14.91 2.49 8.43
C TRP A 106 -13.68 1.64 8.69
N PHE A 107 -13.38 1.34 9.94
CA PHE A 107 -12.22 0.55 10.35
C PHE A 107 -12.13 -0.81 9.63
N HIS A 108 -13.26 -1.51 9.48
CA HIS A 108 -13.27 -2.83 8.84
C HIS A 108 -13.30 -2.80 7.31
N LYS A 109 -13.46 -1.62 6.71
CA LYS A 109 -13.57 -1.46 5.25
C LYS A 109 -12.37 -0.78 4.63
N ILE A 110 -11.65 0.04 5.39
CA ILE A 110 -10.47 0.76 4.87
C ILE A 110 -9.48 -0.24 4.27
N TYR A 111 -9.10 0.01 3.03
CA TYR A 111 -8.14 -0.83 2.33
C TYR A 111 -7.10 0.01 1.58
N ALA A 112 -5.92 -0.58 1.41
CA ALA A 112 -4.85 -0.07 0.58
C ALA A 112 -4.86 -0.79 -0.76
N SER A 113 -4.76 -0.03 -1.85
CA SER A 113 -4.61 -0.50 -3.23
C SER A 113 -3.49 0.26 -3.92
N THR A 114 -3.20 -0.06 -5.18
CA THR A 114 -2.18 0.63 -5.97
C THR A 114 -2.72 1.13 -7.29
N SER A 115 -2.04 2.10 -7.88
CA SER A 115 -2.47 2.78 -9.10
C SER A 115 -2.40 1.86 -10.32
N LEU A 116 -3.41 1.98 -11.19
CA LEU A 116 -3.37 1.38 -12.53
C LEU A 116 -2.25 2.00 -13.37
N ILE A 117 -1.57 1.19 -14.16
CA ILE A 117 -0.66 1.71 -15.19
C ILE A 117 -1.46 2.39 -16.32
N PRO A 118 -0.89 3.37 -17.06
CA PRO A 118 -1.58 4.06 -18.16
C PRO A 118 -2.09 3.09 -19.23
N ASP A 119 -3.28 3.34 -19.78
CA ASP A 119 -3.95 2.49 -20.76
C ASP A 119 -3.10 2.17 -22.00
N SER A 120 -2.34 3.15 -22.49
CA SER A 120 -1.47 2.96 -23.65
C SER A 120 -0.33 1.96 -23.40
N PHE A 121 0.14 1.89 -22.15
CA PHE A 121 1.18 0.98 -21.72
C PHE A 121 0.58 -0.39 -21.38
N ARG A 122 -0.56 -0.42 -20.70
CA ARG A 122 -1.34 -1.62 -20.39
C ARG A 122 -1.68 -2.42 -21.65
N THR A 123 -2.13 -1.75 -22.70
CA THR A 123 -2.44 -2.42 -23.99
C THR A 123 -1.22 -3.10 -24.59
N LYS A 124 -0.05 -2.45 -24.53
CA LYS A 124 1.21 -3.04 -25.01
C LYS A 124 1.66 -4.25 -24.18
N LEU A 125 1.50 -4.21 -22.86
CA LEU A 125 1.83 -5.34 -21.99
C LEU A 125 0.85 -6.50 -22.16
N ARG A 126 -0.46 -6.22 -22.23
CA ARG A 126 -1.49 -7.26 -22.47
C ARG A 126 -1.32 -8.01 -23.79
N SER A 127 -0.90 -7.33 -24.84
CA SER A 127 -0.60 -7.99 -26.12
C SER A 127 0.63 -8.89 -26.05
N ARG A 128 1.44 -8.79 -25.01
CA ARG A 128 2.69 -9.52 -24.83
C ARG A 128 2.62 -10.58 -23.72
N ALA A 129 1.90 -10.30 -22.61
CA ALA A 129 1.73 -11.23 -21.51
C ALA A 129 0.48 -12.10 -21.75
N THR A 130 0.67 -13.34 -22.19
CA THR A 130 -0.39 -14.22 -22.72
C THR A 130 -1.42 -14.74 -21.71
N LYS A 131 -1.27 -14.51 -20.42
CA LYS A 131 -2.18 -15.07 -19.38
C LYS A 131 -2.87 -14.02 -18.48
N GLY A 132 -2.53 -12.74 -18.57
CA GLY A 132 -3.15 -11.65 -17.77
C GLY A 132 -4.24 -10.87 -18.49
N ASP A 133 -4.87 -11.39 -19.53
CA ASP A 133 -5.80 -10.64 -20.41
C ASP A 133 -7.03 -10.05 -19.70
N LYS A 134 -7.36 -10.51 -18.49
CA LYS A 134 -8.53 -10.09 -17.73
C LYS A 134 -8.19 -9.30 -16.48
N GLU A 135 -6.95 -9.37 -16.01
CA GLU A 135 -6.51 -8.71 -14.80
C GLU A 135 -6.19 -7.23 -15.04
N ASP A 136 -6.45 -6.40 -14.07
CA ASP A 136 -5.93 -5.04 -14.08
C ASP A 136 -4.42 -5.07 -13.82
N ILE A 137 -3.67 -4.26 -14.59
CA ILE A 137 -2.23 -4.14 -14.41
C ILE A 137 -1.97 -2.87 -13.61
N VAL A 138 -1.29 -3.03 -12.50
CA VAL A 138 -1.03 -1.99 -11.51
C VAL A 138 0.47 -1.78 -11.31
N TYR A 139 0.86 -0.62 -10.80
CA TYR A 139 2.21 -0.42 -10.29
C TYR A 139 2.43 -1.23 -9.02
N ASP A 140 3.67 -1.57 -8.72
CA ASP A 140 4.02 -2.11 -7.42
C ASP A 140 3.77 -1.07 -6.30
N PRO A 141 3.21 -1.48 -5.15
CA PRO A 141 2.87 -0.56 -4.07
C PRO A 141 4.12 -0.04 -3.34
N ASP A 142 4.04 1.20 -2.86
CA ASP A 142 4.98 1.70 -1.86
C ASP A 142 4.77 1.01 -0.52
N HIS A 143 5.81 0.94 0.31
CA HIS A 143 5.67 0.43 1.66
C HIS A 143 4.70 1.27 2.49
N LEU A 144 3.65 0.62 2.97
CA LEU A 144 2.66 1.17 3.87
C LEU A 144 2.83 0.55 5.25
N PHE A 145 3.32 1.35 6.20
CA PHE A 145 3.48 0.97 7.59
C PHE A 145 2.19 1.21 8.35
N VAL A 146 1.62 0.18 8.93
CA VAL A 146 0.31 0.23 9.58
C VAL A 146 0.37 -0.28 11.01
N GLY A 147 0.03 0.58 11.95
CA GLY A 147 -0.13 0.25 13.36
C GLY A 147 -1.60 0.18 13.76
N ARG A 148 -1.95 -0.73 14.65
CA ARG A 148 -3.33 -0.99 15.07
C ARG A 148 -3.41 -1.13 16.58
N LEU A 149 -4.41 -0.48 17.18
CA LEU A 149 -4.80 -0.72 18.56
C LEU A 149 -6.32 -0.90 18.59
N ASN A 150 -6.80 -1.99 19.13
CA ASN A 150 -8.23 -2.30 19.20
C ASN A 150 -8.74 -2.09 20.62
N ASP A 151 -10.00 -1.69 20.74
CA ASP A 151 -10.74 -1.58 22.00
C ASP A 151 -10.03 -0.69 23.06
N VAL A 152 -9.42 0.41 22.63
CA VAL A 152 -8.70 1.32 23.51
C VAL A 152 -9.68 2.18 24.28
N PHE A 153 -9.85 1.89 25.57
CA PHE A 153 -10.68 2.71 26.43
C PHE A 153 -9.96 3.98 26.92
N ILE A 154 -10.55 5.15 26.68
CA ILE A 154 -10.06 6.43 27.18
C ILE A 154 -10.87 6.81 28.42
N PRO A 155 -10.31 6.65 29.64
CA PRO A 155 -11.05 6.89 30.87
C PRO A 155 -11.34 8.38 31.09
N ALA A 156 -12.46 8.69 31.74
CA ALA A 156 -12.70 10.02 32.25
C ALA A 156 -11.68 10.35 33.34
N ARG A 157 -11.04 11.52 33.28
CA ARG A 157 -10.00 11.96 34.24
C ARG A 157 -10.23 13.37 34.72
N GLY A 158 -9.64 13.69 35.87
CA GLY A 158 -9.54 15.07 36.33
C GLY A 158 -8.55 15.90 35.50
N VAL A 159 -8.66 17.19 35.55
CA VAL A 159 -7.82 18.14 34.79
C VAL A 159 -6.31 17.95 35.06
N ASP A 160 -5.95 17.50 36.27
CA ASP A 160 -4.55 17.31 36.70
C ASP A 160 -4.06 15.86 36.54
N ALA A 161 -4.86 14.98 35.91
CA ALA A 161 -4.44 13.58 35.67
C ALA A 161 -3.38 13.51 34.56
N PRO A 162 -2.37 12.62 34.68
CA PRO A 162 -1.37 12.45 33.66
C PRO A 162 -2.04 11.97 32.34
N PRO A 163 -1.48 12.32 31.17
CA PRO A 163 -2.05 11.88 29.88
C PRO A 163 -2.11 10.36 29.78
N VAL A 164 -3.04 9.85 28.98
CA VAL A 164 -3.02 8.45 28.53
C VAL A 164 -1.89 8.30 27.54
N ILE A 165 -1.09 7.26 27.68
CA ILE A 165 -0.01 6.93 26.77
C ILE A 165 -0.43 5.67 25.99
N LEU A 166 -0.45 5.77 24.67
CA LEU A 166 -0.67 4.65 23.76
C LEU A 166 0.63 4.40 23.01
N ASN A 167 1.06 3.14 22.96
CA ASN A 167 2.22 2.74 22.17
C ASN A 167 1.72 1.88 21.00
N VAL A 168 2.16 2.21 19.81
CA VAL A 168 1.78 1.49 18.59
C VAL A 168 3.02 1.20 17.75
N THR A 169 3.18 -0.06 17.34
CA THR A 169 4.19 -0.46 16.36
C THR A 169 3.51 -0.55 14.99
N CYS A 170 4.11 0.11 14.01
CA CYS A 170 3.67 0.10 12.63
C CYS A 170 4.52 -0.87 11.82
N GLU A 171 3.90 -1.93 11.34
CA GLU A 171 4.49 -2.96 10.48
C GLU A 171 4.06 -2.74 9.03
N THR A 172 4.90 -3.10 8.07
CA THR A 172 4.52 -3.00 6.66
C THR A 172 3.44 -4.02 6.30
N VAL A 173 2.46 -3.59 5.50
CA VAL A 173 1.45 -4.49 4.88
C VAL A 173 1.84 -4.87 3.45
N VAL A 174 3.01 -4.45 3.02
CA VAL A 174 3.57 -4.68 1.68
C VAL A 174 4.80 -5.60 1.81
N GLU A 175 4.86 -6.61 0.97
CA GLU A 175 5.99 -7.52 0.86
C GLU A 175 6.94 -7.07 -0.24
N SER A 176 8.26 -7.14 0.01
CA SER A 176 9.29 -6.93 -1.01
C SER A 176 9.87 -8.25 -1.48
N TRP A 177 9.81 -8.47 -2.77
CA TRP A 177 10.32 -9.67 -3.42
C TRP A 177 11.53 -9.35 -4.31
N ILE A 178 12.47 -10.27 -4.39
CA ILE A 178 13.59 -10.23 -5.32
C ILE A 178 13.33 -11.27 -6.42
N LEU A 179 13.49 -10.85 -7.66
CA LEU A 179 13.59 -11.74 -8.81
C LEU A 179 15.06 -11.96 -9.14
N GLU A 180 15.45 -13.21 -9.32
CA GLU A 180 16.76 -13.65 -9.82
C GLU A 180 16.56 -14.53 -11.06
N ALA A 181 17.01 -14.10 -12.24
CA ALA A 181 17.12 -14.95 -13.42
C ALA A 181 18.59 -15.12 -13.78
N ARG A 182 19.13 -16.33 -13.61
CA ARG A 182 20.57 -16.57 -13.49
C ARG A 182 21.32 -16.71 -14.80
N THR A 183 20.62 -16.90 -15.91
CA THR A 183 21.27 -17.15 -17.20
C THR A 183 20.63 -16.31 -18.28
N VAL A 184 21.02 -15.02 -18.38
CA VAL A 184 20.60 -14.12 -19.45
C VAL A 184 21.77 -13.91 -20.39
N THR A 185 21.64 -14.38 -21.65
CA THR A 185 22.63 -14.21 -22.72
C THR A 185 22.15 -13.17 -23.74
N GLY A 186 23.05 -12.64 -24.55
CA GLY A 186 22.71 -11.61 -25.53
C GLY A 186 22.36 -10.24 -24.91
N LYS A 187 22.85 -9.96 -23.71
CA LYS A 187 22.57 -8.72 -22.98
C LYS A 187 22.90 -7.45 -23.75
N GLU A 188 23.91 -7.51 -24.63
CA GLU A 188 24.29 -6.42 -25.53
C GLU A 188 23.23 -6.06 -26.58
N ASN A 189 22.28 -6.95 -26.79
CA ASN A 189 21.16 -6.76 -27.71
C ASN A 189 19.94 -6.13 -27.03
N ILE A 190 19.93 -5.99 -25.70
CA ILE A 190 18.78 -5.52 -24.92
C ILE A 190 18.72 -3.98 -24.94
N GLY A 191 17.59 -3.42 -25.34
CA GLY A 191 17.27 -2.01 -25.23
C GLY A 191 16.54 -1.66 -23.95
N THR A 192 15.45 -2.40 -23.63
CA THR A 192 14.67 -2.22 -22.40
C THR A 192 14.18 -3.55 -21.87
N ILE A 193 13.91 -3.59 -20.55
CA ILE A 193 13.32 -4.73 -19.88
C ILE A 193 12.09 -4.23 -19.11
N ALA A 194 11.02 -5.00 -19.12
CA ALA A 194 9.87 -4.82 -18.24
C ALA A 194 9.45 -6.18 -17.70
N ALA A 195 8.84 -6.20 -16.54
CA ALA A 195 8.32 -7.43 -15.98
C ALA A 195 6.92 -7.22 -15.43
N VAL A 196 6.11 -8.26 -15.51
CA VAL A 196 4.82 -8.34 -14.86
C VAL A 196 4.67 -9.70 -14.17
N ILE A 197 3.92 -9.72 -13.08
CA ILE A 197 3.57 -10.95 -12.39
C ILE A 197 2.06 -10.96 -12.11
N THR A 198 1.38 -12.03 -12.48
CA THR A 198 -0.08 -12.17 -12.39
C THR A 198 -0.52 -12.74 -11.05
N SER A 199 -1.81 -12.59 -10.75
CA SER A 199 -2.52 -13.28 -9.67
C SER A 199 -1.96 -13.01 -8.27
N LEU A 200 -1.59 -11.74 -8.01
CA LEU A 200 -1.25 -11.22 -6.69
C LEU A 200 -2.43 -10.47 -6.09
N SER A 201 -2.52 -10.40 -4.77
CA SER A 201 -3.62 -9.69 -4.09
C SER A 201 -3.71 -8.24 -4.52
N GLU A 202 -4.91 -7.81 -4.94
CA GLU A 202 -5.18 -6.45 -5.39
C GLU A 202 -4.99 -5.41 -4.28
N SER A 203 -5.35 -5.78 -3.05
CA SER A 203 -5.42 -4.85 -1.93
C SER A 203 -5.21 -5.55 -0.58
N ASN A 204 -5.03 -4.72 0.46
CA ASN A 204 -5.05 -5.15 1.85
C ASN A 204 -6.05 -4.30 2.64
N LYS A 205 -7.02 -4.93 3.32
CA LYS A 205 -7.88 -4.26 4.31
C LYS A 205 -7.04 -3.97 5.55
N ILE A 206 -6.53 -2.75 5.64
CA ILE A 206 -5.51 -2.39 6.62
C ILE A 206 -6.01 -2.33 8.07
N GLY A 207 -7.30 -2.13 8.31
CA GLY A 207 -7.88 -2.23 9.65
C GLY A 207 -7.75 -3.66 10.21
N PRO A 208 -8.40 -4.66 9.63
CA PRO A 208 -8.32 -6.05 10.08
C PRO A 208 -7.05 -6.78 9.62
N ASN A 209 -6.21 -6.19 8.79
CA ASN A 209 -5.03 -6.79 8.16
C ASN A 209 -5.36 -8.06 7.34
N ILE A 210 -6.26 -7.93 6.40
CA ILE A 210 -6.71 -9.03 5.55
C ILE A 210 -6.42 -8.69 4.09
N ARG A 211 -5.62 -9.55 3.43
CA ARG A 211 -5.37 -9.48 1.98
C ARG A 211 -6.63 -9.81 1.22
N SER A 212 -6.82 -9.14 0.07
CA SER A 212 -7.91 -9.46 -0.85
C SER A 212 -7.69 -10.81 -1.53
N ASP A 213 -8.78 -11.53 -1.80
CA ASP A 213 -8.83 -12.67 -2.72
C ASP A 213 -9.12 -12.24 -4.17
N GLU A 214 -9.43 -10.97 -4.40
CA GLU A 214 -9.36 -10.34 -5.71
C GLU A 214 -7.90 -10.10 -6.08
N PHE A 215 -7.57 -10.21 -7.37
CA PHE A 215 -6.18 -10.26 -7.81
C PHE A 215 -5.91 -9.38 -9.03
N VAL A 216 -4.66 -8.97 -9.15
CA VAL A 216 -4.14 -8.07 -10.18
C VAL A 216 -2.81 -8.59 -10.72
N THR A 217 -2.39 -8.00 -11.83
CA THR A 217 -1.05 -8.15 -12.38
C THR A 217 -0.19 -6.96 -11.92
N VAL A 218 0.91 -7.23 -11.24
CA VAL A 218 1.87 -6.20 -10.77
C VAL A 218 2.94 -5.98 -11.83
N TYR A 219 3.14 -4.72 -12.21
CA TYR A 219 4.19 -4.28 -13.13
C TYR A 219 5.37 -3.70 -12.36
N PHE A 220 6.60 -4.02 -12.81
CA PHE A 220 7.84 -3.44 -12.30
C PHE A 220 8.90 -3.35 -13.42
N ASP A 221 9.81 -2.38 -13.35
CA ASP A 221 10.78 -2.05 -14.42
C ASP A 221 12.20 -1.73 -13.93
N ASN A 222 12.54 -2.14 -12.71
CA ASN A 222 13.82 -1.87 -12.07
C ASN A 222 14.85 -3.01 -12.27
N GLN A 223 14.78 -3.74 -13.40
CA GLN A 223 15.64 -4.86 -13.71
C GLN A 223 17.09 -4.39 -13.99
N VAL A 224 18.04 -5.11 -13.41
CA VAL A 224 19.47 -4.93 -13.64
C VAL A 224 20.10 -6.26 -14.06
N ILE A 225 20.92 -6.26 -15.09
CA ILE A 225 21.70 -7.43 -15.52
C ILE A 225 23.18 -7.17 -15.23
N ASP A 226 23.79 -8.05 -14.47
CA ASP A 226 25.20 -7.98 -14.12
C ASP A 226 26.12 -8.48 -15.27
N GLU A 227 27.44 -8.45 -15.03
CA GLU A 227 28.45 -8.91 -16.01
C GLU A 227 28.34 -10.42 -16.30
N ASN A 228 27.81 -11.20 -15.37
CA ASN A 228 27.68 -12.66 -15.48
C ASN A 228 26.35 -13.10 -16.10
N GLY A 229 25.47 -12.16 -16.46
CA GLY A 229 24.15 -12.45 -16.98
C GLY A 229 23.10 -12.76 -15.90
N LEU A 230 23.35 -12.40 -14.66
CA LEU A 230 22.35 -12.46 -13.61
C LEU A 230 21.44 -11.23 -13.74
N LEU A 231 20.17 -11.48 -14.05
CA LEU A 231 19.11 -10.45 -13.98
C LEU A 231 18.56 -10.44 -12.56
N THR A 232 18.57 -9.28 -11.95
CA THR A 232 17.91 -9.03 -10.67
C THR A 232 16.89 -7.91 -10.80
N ALA A 233 15.78 -8.04 -10.08
CA ALA A 233 14.81 -6.99 -9.92
C ALA A 233 14.21 -7.06 -8.52
N ARG A 234 13.70 -5.93 -8.04
CA ARG A 234 12.89 -5.89 -6.81
C ARG A 234 11.49 -5.43 -7.18
N PHE A 235 10.48 -6.01 -6.58
CA PHE A 235 9.11 -5.53 -6.69
C PHE A 235 8.39 -5.69 -5.36
N ASN A 236 7.37 -4.87 -5.19
CA ASN A 236 6.53 -4.89 -4.00
C ASN A 236 5.13 -5.41 -4.35
N THR A 237 4.45 -5.98 -3.35
CA THR A 237 3.09 -6.48 -3.51
C THR A 237 2.37 -6.52 -2.17
N PHE A 238 1.03 -6.53 -2.18
CA PHE A 238 0.25 -6.87 -0.99
C PHE A 238 0.31 -8.36 -0.64
N GLY A 239 1.07 -9.14 -1.39
CA GLY A 239 1.31 -10.55 -1.17
C GLY A 239 0.38 -11.44 -1.98
N TRP A 240 0.40 -12.73 -1.66
CA TRP A 240 -0.46 -13.74 -2.22
C TRP A 240 -1.51 -14.17 -1.19
N HIS A 241 -2.76 -14.42 -1.65
CA HIS A 241 -3.85 -14.93 -0.82
C HIS A 241 -4.17 -16.38 -1.21
N PRO A 242 -4.29 -17.32 -0.25
CA PRO A 242 -4.57 -18.74 -0.56
C PRO A 242 -5.88 -19.01 -1.29
N GLY A 243 -6.79 -18.04 -1.32
CA GLY A 243 -8.04 -18.11 -2.09
C GLY A 243 -7.86 -17.85 -3.59
N ILE A 244 -6.70 -17.32 -4.02
CA ILE A 244 -6.37 -17.12 -5.43
C ILE A 244 -5.92 -18.45 -5.99
N THR A 245 -6.68 -18.99 -6.95
CA THR A 245 -6.43 -20.28 -7.58
C THR A 245 -5.75 -20.18 -8.94
N GLU A 246 -5.70 -18.98 -9.50
CA GLU A 246 -5.02 -18.66 -10.74
C GLU A 246 -3.50 -18.75 -10.55
N PRO A 247 -2.76 -19.27 -11.56
CA PRO A 247 -1.31 -19.39 -11.45
C PRO A 247 -0.63 -18.03 -11.45
N GLN A 248 0.40 -17.88 -10.61
CA GLN A 248 1.30 -16.73 -10.64
C GLN A 248 2.27 -16.91 -11.80
N VAL A 249 2.08 -16.14 -12.88
CA VAL A 249 2.94 -16.15 -14.05
C VAL A 249 3.79 -14.89 -14.09
N LEU A 250 5.11 -15.09 -14.03
CA LEU A 250 6.08 -14.05 -14.29
C LEU A 250 6.31 -13.93 -15.80
N SER A 251 6.07 -12.77 -16.38
CA SER A 251 6.40 -12.46 -17.76
C SER A 251 7.54 -11.44 -17.80
N LEU A 252 8.68 -11.83 -18.38
CA LEU A 252 9.80 -10.95 -18.69
C LEU A 252 9.69 -10.48 -20.14
N VAL A 253 9.59 -9.19 -20.35
CA VAL A 253 9.44 -8.54 -21.66
C VAL A 253 10.71 -7.78 -22.00
N PHE A 254 11.50 -8.32 -22.90
CA PHE A 254 12.69 -7.66 -23.42
C PHE A 254 12.34 -6.95 -24.73
N THR A 255 12.81 -5.74 -24.91
CA THR A 255 12.82 -5.07 -26.20
C THR A 255 14.26 -4.96 -26.64
N ASP A 256 14.60 -5.52 -27.80
CA ASP A 256 15.96 -5.45 -28.31
C ASP A 256 16.32 -4.05 -28.84
N ILE A 257 17.59 -3.85 -29.21
CA ILE A 257 18.10 -2.57 -29.74
C ILE A 257 17.47 -2.17 -31.09
N ALA A 258 16.81 -3.09 -31.79
CA ALA A 258 16.07 -2.83 -33.03
C ALA A 258 14.57 -2.57 -32.77
N GLY A 259 14.10 -2.71 -31.52
CA GLY A 259 12.73 -2.49 -31.12
C GLY A 259 11.85 -3.75 -31.17
N ASN A 260 12.40 -4.94 -31.46
CA ASN A 260 11.66 -6.19 -31.43
C ASN A 260 11.43 -6.63 -29.97
N GLY A 261 10.28 -7.24 -29.71
CA GLY A 261 9.92 -7.74 -28.38
C GLY A 261 10.17 -9.23 -28.24
N HIS A 262 10.74 -9.65 -27.12
CA HIS A 262 10.95 -11.03 -26.74
C HIS A 262 10.29 -11.25 -25.39
N VAL A 263 9.38 -12.23 -25.25
CA VAL A 263 8.61 -12.49 -24.03
C VAL A 263 8.91 -13.89 -23.52
N TYR A 264 9.22 -13.97 -22.24
CA TYR A 264 9.45 -15.23 -21.53
C TYR A 264 8.47 -15.33 -20.37
N ASN A 265 7.68 -16.40 -20.33
CA ASN A 265 6.68 -16.66 -19.32
C ASN A 265 7.10 -17.83 -18.43
N PHE A 266 7.02 -17.65 -17.13
CA PHE A 266 7.40 -18.65 -16.12
C PHE A 266 6.26 -18.82 -15.12
N ASP A 267 5.79 -20.05 -14.92
CA ASP A 267 4.90 -20.36 -13.81
C ASP A 267 5.73 -20.43 -12.52
N VAL A 268 5.53 -19.47 -11.63
CA VAL A 268 6.25 -19.33 -10.36
C VAL A 268 5.34 -19.55 -9.15
N SER A 269 4.15 -20.11 -9.35
CA SER A 269 3.12 -20.32 -8.33
C SER A 269 3.64 -21.08 -7.11
N ASN A 270 4.53 -22.04 -7.32
CA ASN A 270 5.12 -22.86 -6.26
C ASN A 270 6.18 -22.13 -5.42
N GLN A 271 6.60 -20.93 -5.84
CA GLN A 271 7.62 -20.14 -5.16
C GLN A 271 7.05 -19.11 -4.18
N PHE A 272 5.71 -18.93 -4.11
CA PHE A 272 5.07 -18.01 -3.17
C PHE A 272 4.78 -18.64 -1.80
N PRO A 273 4.17 -19.84 -1.71
CA PRO A 273 3.83 -20.41 -0.43
C PRO A 273 5.07 -20.67 0.43
N ASP A 274 5.02 -20.25 1.70
CA ASP A 274 6.06 -20.48 2.70
C ASP A 274 7.48 -19.96 2.35
N ASN A 275 7.61 -19.10 1.34
CA ASN A 275 8.88 -18.52 0.91
C ASN A 275 9.27 -17.34 1.81
N LYS A 276 9.98 -17.63 2.90
CA LYS A 276 10.46 -16.64 3.87
C LYS A 276 11.54 -15.72 3.34
N GLU A 277 12.29 -16.14 2.31
CA GLU A 277 13.32 -15.32 1.68
C GLU A 277 12.72 -14.28 0.73
N GLN A 278 11.48 -14.52 0.26
CA GLN A 278 10.81 -13.69 -0.74
C GLN A 278 11.68 -13.50 -1.99
N ILE A 279 12.24 -14.59 -2.50
CA ILE A 279 13.09 -14.61 -3.70
C ILE A 279 12.46 -15.57 -4.71
N ILE A 280 12.18 -15.06 -5.92
CA ILE A 280 11.77 -15.87 -7.09
C ILE A 280 13.02 -16.16 -7.92
N ARG A 281 13.26 -17.43 -8.20
CA ARG A 281 14.44 -17.86 -8.95
C ARG A 281 14.03 -18.49 -10.29
N ILE A 282 14.62 -17.99 -11.35
CA ILE A 282 14.50 -18.53 -12.71
C ILE A 282 15.84 -19.12 -13.08
N GLU A 283 15.87 -20.45 -13.21
CA GLU A 283 17.09 -21.21 -13.56
C GLU A 283 17.18 -21.50 -15.08
N THR A 284 16.13 -21.19 -15.83
CA THR A 284 16.09 -21.40 -17.28
C THR A 284 16.89 -20.33 -18.00
N GLU A 285 17.61 -20.74 -19.04
CA GLU A 285 18.35 -19.83 -19.91
C GLU A 285 17.39 -18.91 -20.67
N ILE A 286 17.71 -17.62 -20.67
CA ILE A 286 17.02 -16.57 -21.41
C ILE A 286 18.02 -16.04 -22.44
N ASP A 287 17.76 -16.27 -23.73
CA ASP A 287 18.65 -15.83 -24.81
C ASP A 287 18.00 -14.74 -25.65
N ILE A 288 18.61 -13.55 -25.66
CA ILE A 288 18.16 -12.43 -26.48
C ILE A 288 18.95 -12.42 -27.76
N PRO A 289 18.35 -12.86 -28.88
CA PRO A 289 19.05 -13.01 -30.14
C PRO A 289 19.55 -11.64 -30.65
N LYS A 290 20.62 -11.71 -31.43
CA LYS A 290 21.10 -10.53 -32.15
C LYS A 290 20.05 -10.11 -33.18
N PRO A 291 19.60 -8.85 -33.19
CA PRO A 291 18.64 -8.39 -34.19
C PRO A 291 19.16 -8.62 -35.63
N GLU A 292 18.34 -9.15 -36.48
CA GLU A 292 18.68 -9.25 -37.90
C GLU A 292 18.78 -7.82 -38.44
N THR A 293 19.99 -7.42 -38.79
CA THR A 293 20.19 -6.22 -39.61
C THR A 293 19.77 -6.59 -41.05
N SER A 294 18.56 -6.15 -41.42
CA SER A 294 18.18 -6.20 -42.84
C SER A 294 19.23 -5.45 -43.66
N GLY A 295 20.04 -6.23 -44.39
CA GLY A 295 21.09 -5.67 -45.23
C GLY A 295 20.51 -4.69 -46.25
N ASP A 296 21.17 -3.56 -46.32
CA ASP A 296 21.00 -2.46 -47.25
C ASP A 296 20.08 -1.30 -46.77
N GLY A 297 20.70 -0.34 -46.10
CA GLY A 297 20.40 1.07 -46.24
C GLY A 297 19.03 1.57 -45.74
N GLY A 298 18.90 1.76 -44.47
CA GLY A 298 17.84 2.59 -43.93
C GLY A 298 17.03 1.93 -42.82
N PHE A 299 17.06 2.55 -41.65
CA PHE A 299 16.17 2.24 -40.52
C PHE A 299 14.71 2.41 -40.95
N VAL A 300 14.04 1.29 -41.24
CA VAL A 300 12.59 1.24 -41.41
C VAL A 300 12.05 0.56 -40.14
N PRO A 301 11.47 1.29 -39.20
CA PRO A 301 10.79 0.67 -38.08
C PRO A 301 9.57 -0.09 -38.63
N LYS A 302 9.66 -1.41 -38.77
CA LYS A 302 8.49 -2.27 -38.95
C LYS A 302 7.80 -2.36 -37.59
N VAL A 303 6.70 -1.68 -37.45
CA VAL A 303 5.83 -1.73 -36.27
C VAL A 303 4.83 -2.89 -36.37
N ASP A 304 4.81 -3.62 -37.47
CA ASP A 304 3.84 -4.65 -37.74
C ASP A 304 4.52 -6.04 -37.72
N GLU A 305 4.03 -6.88 -36.83
CA GLU A 305 4.39 -8.29 -36.58
C GLU A 305 5.54 -8.49 -35.58
N TRP A 306 5.10 -8.72 -34.33
CA TRP A 306 5.94 -9.23 -33.28
C TRP A 306 5.97 -10.75 -33.37
N ASP A 307 7.13 -11.36 -33.57
CA ASP A 307 7.31 -12.81 -33.43
C ASP A 307 7.24 -13.15 -31.94
N GLU A 308 6.10 -13.68 -31.51
CA GLU A 308 5.94 -14.22 -30.16
C GLU A 308 6.71 -15.54 -30.06
N ILE A 309 7.87 -15.49 -29.40
CA ILE A 309 8.48 -16.72 -28.85
C ILE A 309 7.77 -17.05 -27.58
N ASN A 310 6.67 -17.77 -27.65
CA ASN A 310 5.87 -18.18 -26.52
C ASN A 310 6.48 -19.47 -25.95
N THR A 311 7.38 -19.30 -24.98
CA THR A 311 8.00 -20.44 -24.28
C THR A 311 7.31 -20.57 -22.90
N ASP A 312 6.23 -21.34 -22.86
CA ASP A 312 5.61 -21.76 -21.61
C ASP A 312 6.52 -22.80 -20.94
N ILE A 313 7.27 -22.39 -19.92
CA ILE A 313 8.16 -23.25 -19.15
C ILE A 313 7.52 -23.47 -17.78
N LEU A 314 7.13 -24.70 -17.49
CA LEU A 314 6.77 -25.16 -16.15
C LEU A 314 8.04 -25.42 -15.36
N ILE A 315 8.23 -24.68 -14.27
CA ILE A 315 9.38 -24.83 -13.35
C ILE A 315 8.92 -25.51 -12.06
#